data_4fdfcc8386f9bd8ccd04213f8d79013c
#
_entry.id   4fdfcc8386f9bd8ccd04213f8d79013c
#
_cell.length_a   1.000
_cell.length_b   1.000
_cell.length_c   1.000
_cell.angle_alpha   90.00
_cell.angle_beta   90.00
_cell.angle_gamma   90.00
#
_symmetry.space_group_name_H-M   'P 1'
#
loop_
_entity.id
_entity.type
_entity.pdbx_description
1 polymer ?
#
loop_
_entity_poly.entity_id
_entity_poly.type
_entity_poly.pdbx_seq_one_letter_code
_entity_poly.pdbx_strand_id
1 'polypeptide(L)'
;MAPKSDLLQGTLDLLILRTLTGEPMHGWGISQRIQQLSKDVLQVNQGSLYPALHRLEQQGLIEAEWGNSENNRQAKFYQLTRDGRKALAEEQKNWERLSSAVARVLAGS
;
A
#
# COMPACT_ATOMS: atom_id res chain seq x y z
N MET A 1 -3.83 -18.71 -14.57
CA MET A 1 -4.14 -17.80 -13.48
C MET A 1 -3.12 -16.67 -13.48
N ALA A 2 -3.58 -15.45 -13.50
CA ALA A 2 -2.66 -14.31 -13.50
C ALA A 2 -1.91 -14.23 -12.17
N PRO A 3 -0.61 -13.96 -12.20
CA PRO A 3 0.14 -13.75 -10.97
C PRO A 3 -0.43 -12.56 -10.20
N LYS A 4 -0.80 -12.79 -8.98
CA LYS A 4 -1.36 -11.74 -8.13
C LYS A 4 -0.40 -10.57 -7.96
N SER A 5 0.91 -10.87 -7.93
CA SER A 5 1.91 -9.84 -7.71
C SER A 5 1.95 -8.83 -8.85
N ASP A 6 1.81 -9.27 -10.11
CA ASP A 6 1.84 -8.35 -11.24
C ASP A 6 0.64 -7.43 -11.24
N LEU A 7 -0.54 -7.98 -10.95
CA LEU A 7 -1.75 -7.18 -10.86
C LEU A 7 -1.69 -6.18 -9.73
N LEU A 8 -1.11 -6.59 -8.60
CA LEU A 8 -1.12 -5.81 -7.37
C LEU A 8 0.05 -4.85 -7.21
N GLN A 9 1.09 -4.94 -8.03
CA GLN A 9 2.30 -4.18 -7.73
C GLN A 9 2.07 -2.69 -7.65
N GLY A 10 1.54 -2.08 -8.69
CA GLY A 10 1.21 -0.65 -8.67
C GLY A 10 0.09 -0.35 -7.68
N THR A 11 -0.88 -1.24 -7.60
CA THR A 11 -2.01 -1.10 -6.67
C THR A 11 -1.53 -1.24 -5.24
N LEU A 12 -0.60 -2.14 -4.97
CA LEU A 12 -0.06 -2.33 -3.63
C LEU A 12 0.61 -1.06 -3.10
N ASP A 13 1.40 -0.40 -3.94
CA ASP A 13 2.04 0.85 -3.55
C ASP A 13 1.00 1.89 -3.12
N LEU A 14 -0.07 2.03 -3.90
CA LEU A 14 -1.18 2.93 -3.58
C LEU A 14 -1.81 2.56 -2.24
N LEU A 15 -2.05 1.28 -2.01
CA LEU A 15 -2.69 0.81 -0.77
C LEU A 15 -1.80 1.05 0.43
N ILE A 16 -0.50 0.83 0.31
CA ILE A 16 0.44 1.12 1.39
C ILE A 16 0.41 2.60 1.74
N LEU A 17 0.52 3.47 0.74
CA LEU A 17 0.52 4.90 0.97
C LEU A 17 -0.77 5.34 1.66
N ARG A 18 -1.90 4.83 1.21
CA ARG A 18 -3.19 5.17 1.81
C ARG A 18 -3.30 4.71 3.26
N THR A 19 -2.80 3.50 3.53
CA THR A 19 -2.86 2.93 4.87
C THR A 19 -2.06 3.76 5.87
N LEU A 20 -0.99 4.40 5.41
CA LEU A 20 -0.12 5.18 6.28
C LEU A 20 -0.56 6.63 6.47
N THR A 21 -1.74 7.02 6.00
CA THR A 21 -2.23 8.39 6.19
C THR A 21 -2.61 8.70 7.64
N GLY A 22 -2.95 7.70 8.42
CA GLY A 22 -3.38 7.89 9.79
C GLY A 22 -2.23 7.98 10.76
N GLU A 23 -1.57 6.86 10.98
CA GLU A 23 -0.52 6.77 11.98
C GLU A 23 0.57 5.84 11.49
N PRO A 24 1.77 5.91 12.10
CA PRO A 24 2.84 4.98 11.71
C PRO A 24 2.44 3.53 11.98
N MET A 25 2.85 2.64 11.08
CA MET A 25 2.56 1.21 11.23
C MET A 25 3.75 0.40 10.79
N HIS A 26 3.94 -0.75 11.44
CA HIS A 26 4.91 -1.74 10.96
C HIS A 26 4.29 -2.56 9.82
N GLY A 27 5.14 -3.33 9.13
CA GLY A 27 4.70 -4.03 7.91
C GLY A 27 3.52 -4.95 8.13
N TRP A 28 3.55 -5.75 9.22
CA TRP A 28 2.45 -6.65 9.50
C TRP A 28 1.13 -5.89 9.70
N GLY A 29 1.21 -4.77 10.42
CA GLY A 29 0.03 -3.92 10.66
C GLY A 29 -0.54 -3.37 9.36
N ILE A 30 0.34 -2.99 8.42
CA ILE A 30 -0.10 -2.50 7.11
C ILE A 30 -0.88 -3.60 6.37
N SER A 31 -0.33 -4.81 6.33
CA SER A 31 -1.00 -5.90 5.62
C SER A 31 -2.35 -6.25 6.25
N GLN A 32 -2.42 -6.24 7.58
CA GLN A 32 -3.66 -6.50 8.30
C GLN A 32 -4.71 -5.43 8.01
N ARG A 33 -4.28 -4.17 7.98
CA ARG A 33 -5.18 -3.07 7.72
C ARG A 33 -5.76 -3.12 6.31
N ILE A 34 -4.93 -3.45 5.32
CA ILE A 34 -5.41 -3.61 3.94
C ILE A 34 -6.45 -4.72 3.87
N GLN A 35 -6.17 -5.85 4.54
CA GLN A 35 -7.11 -6.95 4.55
C GLN A 35 -8.43 -6.56 5.20
N GLN A 36 -8.37 -5.90 6.35
CA GLN A 36 -9.57 -5.45 7.06
C GLN A 36 -10.41 -4.48 6.25
N LEU A 37 -9.76 -3.47 5.68
CA LEU A 37 -10.47 -2.44 4.91
C LEU A 37 -11.09 -2.98 3.65
N SER A 38 -10.52 -4.01 3.07
CA SER A 38 -11.06 -4.65 1.86
C SER A 38 -12.02 -5.80 2.18
N LYS A 39 -12.37 -5.99 3.44
CA LYS A 39 -13.25 -7.08 3.88
C LYS A 39 -12.73 -8.43 3.39
N ASP A 40 -11.44 -8.66 3.61
CA ASP A 40 -10.73 -9.89 3.29
C ASP A 40 -10.58 -10.20 1.80
N VAL A 41 -11.00 -9.27 0.94
CA VAL A 41 -10.83 -9.48 -0.51
C VAL A 41 -9.36 -9.40 -0.91
N LEU A 42 -8.64 -8.44 -0.33
CA LEU A 42 -7.23 -8.26 -0.64
C LEU A 42 -6.37 -8.83 0.48
N GLN A 43 -5.48 -9.72 0.10
CA GLN A 43 -4.52 -10.30 1.03
C GLN A 43 -3.13 -10.03 0.49
N VAL A 44 -2.29 -9.43 1.33
CA VAL A 44 -0.95 -9.04 0.94
C VAL A 44 0.04 -9.95 1.62
N ASN A 45 0.78 -10.72 0.84
CA ASN A 45 1.80 -11.57 1.40
C ASN A 45 3.07 -10.78 1.66
N GLN A 46 3.88 -11.27 2.59
CA GLN A 46 5.09 -10.58 3.01
C GLN A 46 6.14 -10.52 1.89
N GLY A 47 6.13 -11.51 1.01
CA GLY A 47 7.04 -11.53 -0.13
C GLY A 47 6.84 -10.37 -1.09
N SER A 48 5.63 -9.83 -1.16
CA SER A 48 5.34 -8.64 -1.98
C SER A 48 5.43 -7.36 -1.16
N LEU A 49 5.04 -7.42 0.09
CA LEU A 49 4.96 -6.24 0.95
C LEU A 49 6.32 -5.61 1.23
N TYR A 50 7.28 -6.40 1.69
CA TYR A 50 8.56 -5.85 2.11
C TYR A 50 9.37 -5.26 0.96
N PRO A 51 9.42 -5.88 -0.22
CA PRO A 51 10.05 -5.21 -1.36
C PRO A 51 9.37 -3.89 -1.73
N ALA A 52 8.04 -3.82 -1.61
CA ALA A 52 7.31 -2.58 -1.89
C ALA A 52 7.65 -1.49 -0.87
N LEU A 53 7.70 -1.85 0.41
CA LEU A 53 8.10 -0.91 1.45
C LEU A 53 9.51 -0.39 1.23
N HIS A 54 10.43 -1.29 0.89
CA HIS A 54 11.81 -0.91 0.62
C HIS A 54 11.90 0.07 -0.54
N ARG A 55 11.19 -0.22 -1.62
CA ARG A 55 11.18 0.64 -2.80
C ARG A 55 10.59 2.02 -2.48
N LEU A 56 9.48 2.07 -1.77
CA LEU A 56 8.86 3.33 -1.39
C LEU A 56 9.74 4.15 -0.46
N GLU A 57 10.45 3.47 0.43
CA GLU A 57 11.40 4.15 1.32
C GLU A 57 12.55 4.73 0.54
N GLN A 58 13.10 3.99 -0.42
CA GLN A 58 14.17 4.50 -1.28
C GLN A 58 13.74 5.68 -2.14
N GLN A 59 12.48 5.71 -2.53
CA GLN A 59 11.93 6.82 -3.29
C GLN A 59 11.62 8.04 -2.43
N GLY A 60 11.78 7.92 -1.12
CA GLY A 60 11.51 9.02 -0.22
C GLY A 60 10.04 9.28 0.04
N LEU A 61 9.17 8.32 -0.28
CA LEU A 61 7.73 8.48 -0.09
C LEU A 61 7.26 8.04 1.28
N ILE A 62 8.02 7.17 1.92
CA ILE A 62 7.80 6.77 3.30
C ILE A 62 9.14 6.80 4.03
N GLU A 63 9.08 6.94 5.33
CA GLU A 63 10.26 6.86 6.17
C GLU A 63 9.97 5.93 7.34
N ALA A 64 11.02 5.41 7.95
CA ALA A 64 10.86 4.38 8.98
C ALA A 64 11.64 4.73 10.23
N GLU A 65 11.08 4.31 11.35
CA GLU A 65 11.70 4.44 12.66
C GLU A 65 11.54 3.13 13.40
N TRP A 66 12.57 2.72 14.13
CA TRP A 66 12.47 1.54 14.96
C TRP A 66 11.69 1.87 16.22
N GLY A 67 10.78 0.97 16.61
CA GLY A 67 9.99 1.12 17.82
C GLY A 67 9.58 -0.25 18.35
N ASN A 68 8.85 -0.24 19.44
CA ASN A 68 8.37 -1.48 20.06
C ASN A 68 6.95 -1.77 19.57
N SER A 69 6.75 -2.99 19.09
CA SER A 69 5.43 -3.47 18.72
C SER A 69 4.65 -3.92 19.95
N GLU A 70 3.40 -4.30 19.74
CA GLU A 70 2.52 -4.78 20.81
C GLU A 70 3.08 -5.97 21.57
N ASN A 71 3.90 -6.78 20.91
CA ASN A 71 4.52 -7.95 21.52
C ASN A 71 5.88 -7.63 22.13
N ASN A 72 6.15 -6.36 22.35
CA ASN A 72 7.41 -5.90 22.93
C ASN A 72 8.63 -6.30 22.09
N ARG A 73 8.45 -6.43 20.79
CA ARG A 73 9.52 -6.70 19.83
C ARG A 73 9.84 -5.45 19.05
N GLN A 74 11.09 -5.30 18.69
CA GLN A 74 11.46 -4.18 17.83
C GLN A 74 10.93 -4.38 16.44
N ALA A 75 10.35 -3.31 15.87
CA ALA A 75 9.82 -3.32 14.54
C ALA A 75 10.08 -1.97 13.90
N LYS A 76 10.17 -1.97 12.57
CA LYS A 76 10.22 -0.73 11.79
C LYS A 76 8.80 -0.22 11.62
N PHE A 77 8.59 1.01 12.05
CA PHE A 77 7.31 1.69 11.85
C PHE A 77 7.47 2.68 10.73
N TYR A 78 6.60 2.58 9.75
CA TYR A 78 6.63 3.42 8.54
C TYR A 78 5.60 4.52 8.63
N GLN A 79 5.92 5.66 8.05
CA GLN A 79 4.99 6.78 7.95
C GLN A 79 5.21 7.52 6.64
N LEU A 80 4.18 8.22 6.19
CA LEU A 80 4.27 9.00 4.97
C LEU A 80 5.17 10.20 5.17
N THR A 81 5.96 10.48 4.15
CA THR A 81 6.64 11.75 4.04
C THR A 81 5.73 12.77 3.33
N ARG A 82 6.19 14.01 3.24
CA ARG A 82 5.49 15.03 2.48
C ARG A 82 5.34 14.60 1.02
N ASP A 83 6.41 14.08 0.44
CA ASP A 83 6.38 13.60 -0.93
C ASP A 83 5.46 12.39 -1.08
N GLY A 84 5.38 11.55 -0.05
CA GLY A 84 4.47 10.42 -0.04
C GLY A 84 3.01 10.85 -0.10
N ARG A 85 2.67 11.94 0.59
CA ARG A 85 1.29 12.47 0.55
C ARG A 85 0.94 12.97 -0.84
N LYS A 86 1.89 13.63 -1.50
CA LYS A 86 1.68 14.08 -2.89
C LYS A 86 1.53 12.90 -3.84
N ALA A 87 2.40 11.91 -3.68
CA ALA A 87 2.34 10.71 -4.52
C ALA A 87 1.01 9.99 -4.34
N LEU A 88 0.53 9.89 -3.11
CA LEU A 88 -0.77 9.27 -2.84
C LEU A 88 -1.89 9.97 -3.60
N ALA A 89 -1.93 11.30 -3.54
CA ALA A 89 -2.98 12.05 -4.23
C ALA A 89 -2.95 11.82 -5.73
N GLU A 90 -1.77 11.81 -6.33
CA GLU A 90 -1.62 11.56 -7.77
C GLU A 90 -1.99 10.13 -8.15
N GLU A 91 -1.52 9.16 -7.37
CA GLU A 91 -1.80 7.75 -7.64
C GLU A 91 -3.28 7.45 -7.48
N GLN A 92 -3.94 8.07 -6.52
CA GLN A 92 -5.36 7.88 -6.32
C GLN A 92 -6.16 8.40 -7.50
N LYS A 93 -5.78 9.56 -8.04
CA LYS A 93 -6.42 10.10 -9.25
C LYS A 93 -6.22 9.19 -10.44
N ASN A 94 -5.00 8.68 -10.61
CA ASN A 94 -4.71 7.75 -11.70
C ASN A 94 -5.53 6.48 -11.58
N TRP A 95 -5.66 5.97 -10.37
CA TRP A 95 -6.45 4.77 -10.13
C TRP A 95 -7.93 5.00 -10.46
N GLU A 96 -8.49 6.13 -10.03
CA GLU A 96 -9.88 6.45 -10.31
C GLU A 96 -10.12 6.53 -11.81
N ARG A 97 -9.21 7.17 -12.53
CA ARG A 97 -9.33 7.31 -13.98
C ARG A 97 -9.20 5.95 -14.66
N LEU A 98 -8.23 5.14 -14.25
CA LEU A 98 -8.02 3.82 -14.82
C LEU A 98 -9.19 2.89 -14.53
N SER A 99 -9.65 2.84 -13.30
CA SER A 99 -10.75 1.94 -12.94
C SER A 99 -12.04 2.32 -13.64
N SER A 100 -12.29 3.61 -13.81
CA SER A 100 -13.45 4.07 -14.57
C SER A 100 -13.36 3.67 -16.03
N ALA A 101 -12.17 3.80 -16.62
CA ALA A 101 -11.97 3.40 -18.01
C ALA A 101 -12.16 1.90 -18.20
N VAL A 102 -11.62 1.12 -17.28
CA VAL A 102 -11.79 -0.35 -17.31
C VAL A 102 -13.27 -0.70 -17.20
N ALA A 103 -13.98 -0.04 -16.28
CA ALA A 103 -15.41 -0.31 -16.10
C ALA A 103 -16.20 -0.03 -17.38
N ARG A 104 -15.85 1.05 -18.11
CA ARG A 104 -16.52 1.36 -19.38
C ARG A 104 -16.27 0.29 -20.43
N VAL A 105 -15.05 -0.19 -20.52
CA VAL A 105 -14.72 -1.27 -21.46
C VAL A 105 -15.50 -2.53 -21.09
N LEU A 106 -15.57 -2.85 -19.83
CA LEU A 106 -16.28 -4.05 -19.37
C LEU A 106 -17.79 -3.92 -19.57
N ALA A 107 -18.32 -2.72 -19.57
CA ALA A 107 -19.73 -2.50 -19.85
C ALA A 107 -20.08 -2.81 -21.32
N GLY A 108 -19.10 -2.83 -22.20
CA GLY A 108 -19.25 -3.43 -23.51
C GLY A 108 -20.09 -2.66 -24.52
N SER A 109 -20.21 -1.41 -24.37
CA SER A 109 -21.02 -0.68 -25.37
C SER A 109 -20.23 -0.12 -26.52
#